data_cbdf455ef8c318372ba8d4657de26965
#
_entry.id   cbdf455ef8c318372ba8d4657de26965
#
_cell.length_a   1.000
_cell.length_b   1.000
_cell.length_c   1.000
_cell.angle_alpha   90.00
_cell.angle_beta   90.00
_cell.angle_gamma   90.00
#
_symmetry.space_group_name_H-M   'P 1'
#
loop_
_entity.id
_entity.type
_entity.pdbx_description
1 polymer ?
#
loop_
_entity_poly.entity_id
_entity_poly.type
_entity_poly.pdbx_seq_one_letter_code
_entity_poly.pdbx_strand_id
1 'polypeptide(L)'
;MHEKEIVSSALLYRDQTDLKNFLKEQRRTAPPDCSWLVLIHTCCHSPASAVAIAQHVKKVLPDAAVLGTSAAAVIHHGSIYTDQCLLHITRFRRTRPEIFRLSLDGKTPEELAEEAAENFPADSRALFAFFTDQYMHMQPFLQHLEQLRQHIPAAGGMISANTFGAFS
;
A
#
# COMPACT_ATOMS: atom_id res chain seq x y z
N MET A 1 -4.37 4.83 30.42
CA MET A 1 -3.72 5.36 29.20
C MET A 1 -4.38 4.65 28.02
N HIS A 2 -5.16 5.36 27.19
CA HIS A 2 -5.75 4.73 26.00
C HIS A 2 -4.65 4.44 25.00
N GLU A 3 -4.36 3.18 24.78
CA GLU A 3 -3.41 2.74 23.76
C GLU A 3 -3.99 3.06 22.36
N LYS A 4 -3.22 3.72 21.53
CA LYS A 4 -3.67 4.11 20.17
C LYS A 4 -3.98 2.86 19.34
N GLU A 5 -5.16 2.80 18.75
CA GLU A 5 -5.59 1.66 17.91
C GLU A 5 -4.86 1.61 16.56
N ILE A 6 -4.45 2.77 16.06
CA ILE A 6 -3.71 2.91 14.80
C ILE A 6 -2.47 3.76 15.07
N VAL A 7 -1.31 3.27 14.66
CA VAL A 7 -0.04 3.99 14.76
C VAL A 7 0.68 3.91 13.42
N SER A 8 1.02 5.07 12.88
CA SER A 8 1.76 5.18 11.62
C SER A 8 3.14 5.78 11.87
N SER A 9 4.10 5.29 11.12
CA SER A 9 5.50 5.77 11.12
C SER A 9 6.02 5.75 9.69
N ALA A 10 6.96 6.63 9.37
CA ALA A 10 7.56 6.70 8.05
C ALA A 10 9.09 6.67 8.15
N LEU A 11 9.73 6.07 7.16
CA LEU A 11 11.17 6.03 6.97
C LEU A 11 11.51 6.46 5.55
N LEU A 12 12.30 7.51 5.42
CA LEU A 12 12.99 7.81 4.17
C LEU A 12 14.20 6.86 4.08
N TYR A 13 14.10 5.89 3.18
CA TYR A 13 15.09 4.81 3.05
C TYR A 13 16.43 5.34 2.57
N ARG A 14 17.49 5.05 3.31
CA ARG A 14 18.87 5.36 2.95
C ARG A 14 19.66 4.10 2.64
N ASP A 15 19.59 3.12 3.55
CA ASP A 15 20.30 1.86 3.43
C ASP A 15 19.61 0.73 4.22
N GLN A 16 20.15 -0.47 4.09
CA GLN A 16 19.61 -1.65 4.78
C GLN A 16 19.74 -1.60 6.29
N THR A 17 20.72 -0.88 6.83
CA THR A 17 20.93 -0.78 8.27
C THR A 17 19.86 0.07 8.92
N ASP A 18 19.54 1.22 8.30
CA ASP A 18 18.46 2.09 8.72
C ASP A 18 17.13 1.34 8.69
N LEU A 19 16.84 0.63 7.59
CA LEU A 19 15.64 -0.18 7.45
C LEU A 19 15.54 -1.23 8.55
N LYS A 20 16.60 -1.99 8.79
CA LYS A 20 16.64 -3.04 9.81
C LYS A 20 16.39 -2.48 11.21
N ASN A 21 17.02 -1.36 11.55
CA ASN A 21 16.86 -0.71 12.85
C ASN A 21 15.42 -0.19 13.01
N PHE A 22 14.90 0.47 12.00
CA PHE A 22 13.53 0.97 11.99
C PHE A 22 12.50 -0.16 12.19
N LEU A 23 12.60 -1.24 11.41
CA LEU A 23 11.69 -2.39 11.51
C LEU A 23 11.77 -3.10 12.87
N LYS A 24 12.98 -3.25 13.43
CA LYS A 24 13.16 -3.81 14.77
C LYS A 24 12.47 -2.96 15.83
N GLU A 25 12.62 -1.63 15.75
CA GLU A 25 11.97 -0.72 16.69
C GLU A 25 10.45 -0.78 16.57
N GLN A 26 9.90 -0.79 15.33
CA GLN A 26 8.47 -0.97 15.11
C GLN A 26 7.97 -2.26 15.77
N ARG A 27 8.67 -3.38 15.55
CA ARG A 27 8.30 -4.67 16.13
C ARG A 27 8.41 -4.69 17.65
N ARG A 28 9.46 -4.08 18.21
CA ARG A 28 9.71 -4.01 19.66
C ARG A 28 8.61 -3.25 20.42
N THR A 29 8.08 -2.20 19.80
CA THR A 29 7.06 -1.32 20.39
C THR A 29 5.63 -1.75 20.08
N ALA A 30 5.46 -2.81 19.30
CA ALA A 30 4.16 -3.29 18.87
C ALA A 30 3.52 -4.23 19.89
N PRO A 31 2.19 -4.13 20.07
CA PRO A 31 1.42 -5.19 20.73
C PRO A 31 1.54 -6.53 19.98
N PRO A 32 1.46 -7.68 20.66
CA PRO A 32 1.63 -8.99 20.03
C PRO A 32 0.61 -9.29 18.94
N ASP A 33 -0.61 -8.77 19.05
CA ASP A 33 -1.75 -9.10 18.17
C ASP A 33 -2.05 -8.02 17.13
N CYS A 34 -1.07 -7.17 16.80
CA CYS A 34 -1.26 -6.15 15.79
C CYS A 34 -0.99 -6.68 14.37
N SER A 35 -1.69 -6.14 13.39
CA SER A 35 -1.44 -6.34 11.97
C SER A 35 -0.79 -5.12 11.33
N TRP A 36 -0.14 -5.31 10.19
CA TRP A 36 0.71 -4.33 9.57
C TRP A 36 0.34 -4.08 8.11
N LEU A 37 0.27 -2.81 7.74
CA LEU A 37 0.29 -2.37 6.35
C LEU A 37 1.59 -1.61 6.10
N VAL A 38 2.32 -2.01 5.08
CA VAL A 38 3.55 -1.33 4.66
C VAL A 38 3.39 -0.87 3.23
N LEU A 39 3.42 0.43 3.03
CA LEU A 39 3.45 1.06 1.72
C LEU A 39 4.88 1.49 1.40
N ILE A 40 5.38 1.07 0.24
CA ILE A 40 6.71 1.41 -0.26
C ILE A 40 6.53 2.29 -1.48
N HIS A 41 6.81 3.57 -1.37
CA HIS A 41 6.80 4.51 -2.48
C HIS A 41 8.23 4.69 -2.99
N THR A 42 8.49 4.26 -4.23
CA THR A 42 9.83 4.35 -4.82
C THR A 42 9.88 5.36 -5.94
N CYS A 43 10.82 6.30 -5.84
CA CYS A 43 11.19 7.17 -6.96
C CYS A 43 12.38 6.62 -7.75
N CYS A 44 12.96 5.51 -7.30
CA CYS A 44 14.10 4.87 -7.95
C CYS A 44 13.63 4.12 -9.20
N HIS A 45 14.39 4.26 -10.28
CA HIS A 45 14.09 3.61 -11.56
C HIS A 45 14.33 2.08 -11.56
N SER A 46 14.75 1.49 -10.44
CA SER A 46 15.02 0.05 -10.33
C SER A 46 13.95 -0.67 -9.49
N PRO A 47 13.17 -1.56 -10.12
CA PRO A 47 12.23 -2.44 -9.37
C PRO A 47 12.95 -3.33 -8.36
N ALA A 48 14.18 -3.73 -8.66
CA ALA A 48 14.96 -4.63 -7.82
C ALA A 48 15.16 -4.06 -6.39
N SER A 49 15.33 -2.75 -6.26
CA SER A 49 15.48 -2.10 -4.96
C SER A 49 14.21 -2.18 -4.14
N ALA A 50 13.05 -1.91 -4.74
CA ALA A 50 11.76 -2.00 -4.05
C ALA A 50 11.44 -3.44 -3.63
N VAL A 51 11.72 -4.42 -4.50
CA VAL A 51 11.56 -5.85 -4.19
C VAL A 51 12.48 -6.26 -3.02
N ALA A 52 13.74 -5.83 -3.03
CA ALA A 52 14.68 -6.12 -1.93
C ALA A 52 14.21 -5.52 -0.60
N ILE A 53 13.67 -4.30 -0.61
CA ILE A 53 13.07 -3.67 0.57
C ILE A 53 11.87 -4.49 1.05
N ALA A 54 10.94 -4.84 0.15
CA ALA A 54 9.75 -5.63 0.47
C ALA A 54 10.12 -6.99 1.07
N GLN A 55 11.09 -7.71 0.48
CA GLN A 55 11.60 -8.96 1.00
C GLN A 55 12.20 -8.80 2.41
N HIS A 56 12.89 -7.70 2.67
CA HIS A 56 13.45 -7.44 3.99
C HIS A 56 12.36 -7.13 5.02
N VAL A 57 11.34 -6.37 4.63
CA VAL A 57 10.13 -6.15 5.46
C VAL A 57 9.48 -7.48 5.82
N LYS A 58 9.23 -8.36 4.85
CA LYS A 58 8.63 -9.67 5.08
C LYS A 58 9.47 -10.59 5.97
N LYS A 59 10.79 -10.49 5.97
CA LYS A 59 11.66 -11.23 6.91
C LYS A 59 11.49 -10.80 8.36
N VAL A 60 11.21 -9.53 8.61
CA VAL A 60 11.05 -8.98 9.96
C VAL A 60 9.59 -9.00 10.42
N LEU A 61 8.67 -8.72 9.50
CA LEU A 61 7.22 -8.66 9.68
C LEU A 61 6.55 -9.62 8.68
N PRO A 62 6.57 -10.93 8.91
CA PRO A 62 6.13 -11.94 7.92
C PRO A 62 4.65 -11.79 7.54
N ASP A 63 3.81 -11.37 8.49
CA ASP A 63 2.36 -11.22 8.30
C ASP A 63 1.96 -9.81 7.80
N ALA A 64 2.94 -8.94 7.51
CA ALA A 64 2.63 -7.60 7.00
C ALA A 64 2.02 -7.67 5.60
N ALA A 65 0.96 -6.92 5.36
CA ALA A 65 0.50 -6.59 4.02
C ALA A 65 1.45 -5.55 3.43
N VAL A 66 2.16 -5.88 2.34
CA VAL A 66 3.19 -5.01 1.74
C VAL A 66 2.78 -4.63 0.33
N LEU A 67 2.62 -3.34 0.07
CA LEU A 67 2.31 -2.80 -1.24
C LEU A 67 3.41 -1.83 -1.67
N GLY A 68 3.99 -2.07 -2.84
CA GLY A 68 4.95 -1.17 -3.47
C GLY A 68 4.30 -0.37 -4.59
N THR A 69 4.58 0.91 -4.64
CA THR A 69 4.14 1.82 -5.72
C THR A 69 5.31 2.64 -6.22
N SER A 70 5.28 2.97 -7.50
CA SER A 70 6.18 3.96 -8.07
C SER A 70 5.60 5.36 -7.92
N ALA A 71 6.47 6.34 -7.74
CA ALA A 71 6.12 7.74 -7.63
C ALA A 71 7.16 8.61 -8.35
N ALA A 72 6.74 9.75 -8.89
CA ALA A 72 7.67 10.74 -9.44
C ALA A 72 8.47 11.43 -8.33
N ALA A 73 7.87 11.60 -7.17
CA ALA A 73 8.48 12.17 -5.98
C ALA A 73 7.76 11.66 -4.73
N VAL A 74 8.46 11.70 -3.59
CA VAL A 74 7.87 11.50 -2.26
C VAL A 74 8.08 12.73 -1.41
N ILE A 75 7.14 12.98 -0.50
CA ILE A 75 7.21 14.11 0.44
C ILE A 75 7.43 13.54 1.84
N HIS A 76 8.49 13.99 2.50
CA HIS A 76 8.80 13.60 3.87
C HIS A 76 9.27 14.80 4.67
N HIS A 77 8.64 15.05 5.81
CA HIS A 77 8.90 16.24 6.67
C HIS A 77 8.94 17.57 5.92
N GLY A 78 8.02 17.77 4.95
CA GLY A 78 7.90 18.99 4.18
C GLY A 78 8.93 19.16 3.04
N SER A 79 9.81 18.19 2.84
CA SER A 79 10.79 18.17 1.74
C SER A 79 10.38 17.16 0.66
N ILE A 80 10.71 17.50 -0.59
CA ILE A 80 10.44 16.67 -1.79
C ILE A 80 11.71 15.90 -2.16
N TYR A 81 11.57 14.61 -2.43
CA TYR A 81 12.67 13.72 -2.85
C TYR A 81 12.25 12.99 -4.11
N THR A 82 13.11 13.00 -5.13
CA THR A 82 12.85 12.43 -6.46
C THR A 82 13.65 11.15 -6.77
N ASP A 83 14.56 10.78 -5.88
CA ASP A 83 15.53 9.69 -6.06
C ASP A 83 15.55 8.70 -4.88
N GLN A 84 14.59 8.80 -3.97
CA GLN A 84 14.57 8.00 -2.76
C GLN A 84 13.30 7.17 -2.64
N CYS A 85 13.34 6.20 -1.74
CA CYS A 85 12.18 5.41 -1.35
C CYS A 85 11.65 5.89 0.00
N LEU A 86 10.34 6.01 0.12
CA LEU A 86 9.65 6.26 1.37
C LEU A 86 8.86 5.02 1.78
N LEU A 87 9.16 4.49 2.95
CA LEU A 87 8.34 3.47 3.58
C LEU A 87 7.37 4.13 4.56
N HIS A 88 6.12 3.77 4.44
CA HIS A 88 5.10 4.14 5.40
C HIS A 88 4.57 2.87 6.04
N ILE A 89 4.74 2.73 7.36
CA ILE A 89 4.28 1.57 8.13
C ILE A 89 3.13 2.00 9.03
N THR A 90 2.01 1.31 8.89
CA THR A 90 0.87 1.48 9.77
C THR A 90 0.59 0.16 10.48
N ARG A 91 0.52 0.21 11.80
CA ARG A 91 0.05 -0.91 12.61
C ARG A 91 -1.38 -0.68 13.06
N PHE A 92 -2.15 -1.74 13.02
CA PHE A 92 -3.55 -1.78 13.43
C PHE A 92 -3.72 -2.79 14.55
N ARG A 93 -4.52 -2.45 15.53
CA ARG A 93 -4.84 -3.36 16.64
C ARG A 93 -6.06 -4.23 16.35
N ARG A 94 -7.01 -3.71 15.55
CA ARG A 94 -8.30 -4.35 15.29
C ARG A 94 -8.64 -4.50 13.82
N THR A 95 -7.83 -3.92 12.93
CA THR A 95 -8.03 -3.98 11.48
C THR A 95 -6.99 -4.89 10.87
N ARG A 96 -7.40 -5.79 10.00
CA ARG A 96 -6.52 -6.63 9.22
C ARG A 96 -6.45 -6.10 7.80
N PRO A 97 -5.31 -5.55 7.35
CA PRO A 97 -5.14 -5.16 5.95
C PRO A 97 -4.97 -6.40 5.07
N GLU A 98 -5.66 -6.41 3.94
CA GLU A 98 -5.53 -7.41 2.90
C GLU A 98 -5.19 -6.72 1.57
N ILE A 99 -4.43 -7.39 0.71
CA ILE A 99 -4.02 -6.85 -0.58
C ILE A 99 -4.53 -7.76 -1.68
N PHE A 100 -5.20 -7.16 -2.66
CA PHE A 100 -5.67 -7.82 -3.86
C PHE A 100 -5.02 -7.16 -5.07
N ARG A 101 -4.72 -7.96 -6.06
CA ARG A 101 -4.27 -7.48 -7.36
C ARG A 101 -5.28 -7.90 -8.41
N LEU A 102 -5.79 -6.93 -9.14
CA LEU A 102 -6.71 -7.14 -10.25
C LEU A 102 -6.01 -6.78 -11.55
N SER A 103 -6.32 -7.50 -12.62
CA SER A 103 -5.80 -7.21 -13.95
C SER A 103 -6.94 -6.74 -14.87
N LEU A 104 -6.66 -5.71 -15.64
CA LEU A 104 -7.59 -5.18 -16.65
C LEU A 104 -7.80 -6.15 -17.81
N ASP A 105 -6.80 -6.90 -18.22
CA ASP A 105 -6.73 -7.89 -19.32
C ASP A 105 -8.03 -8.10 -20.13
N GLY A 106 -8.44 -7.07 -20.88
CA GLY A 106 -9.65 -7.10 -21.71
C GLY A 106 -10.98 -6.88 -20.98
N LYS A 107 -10.95 -6.57 -19.70
CA LYS A 107 -12.14 -6.27 -18.88
C LYS A 107 -12.55 -4.82 -18.99
N THR A 108 -13.86 -4.56 -18.90
CA THR A 108 -14.38 -3.21 -18.70
C THR A 108 -14.13 -2.74 -17.26
N PRO A 109 -14.19 -1.44 -16.99
CA PRO A 109 -14.12 -0.92 -15.62
C PRO A 109 -15.20 -1.50 -14.70
N GLU A 110 -16.38 -1.77 -15.22
CA GLU A 110 -17.51 -2.34 -14.48
C GLU A 110 -17.24 -3.81 -14.10
N GLU A 111 -16.77 -4.63 -15.03
CA GLU A 111 -16.38 -6.02 -14.76
C GLU A 111 -15.26 -6.09 -13.74
N LEU A 112 -14.32 -5.13 -13.79
CA LEU A 112 -13.25 -5.06 -12.81
C LEU A 112 -13.77 -4.66 -11.42
N ALA A 113 -14.80 -3.80 -11.36
CA ALA A 113 -15.44 -3.43 -10.10
C ALA A 113 -16.22 -4.60 -9.49
N GLU A 114 -16.87 -5.43 -10.31
CA GLU A 114 -17.54 -6.67 -9.88
C GLU A 114 -16.51 -7.63 -9.26
N GLU A 115 -15.41 -7.90 -9.97
CA GLU A 115 -14.33 -8.75 -9.47
C GLU A 115 -13.72 -8.18 -8.17
N ALA A 116 -13.54 -6.87 -8.09
CA ALA A 116 -13.09 -6.21 -6.85
C ALA A 116 -14.07 -6.45 -5.70
N ALA A 117 -15.36 -6.25 -5.97
CA ALA A 117 -16.42 -6.43 -4.97
C ALA A 117 -16.50 -7.88 -4.46
N GLU A 118 -16.26 -8.86 -5.31
CA GLU A 118 -16.24 -10.28 -4.92
C GLU A 118 -15.04 -10.63 -4.04
N ASN A 119 -13.88 -10.00 -4.32
CA ASN A 119 -12.65 -10.25 -3.55
C ASN A 119 -12.61 -9.55 -2.20
N PHE A 120 -13.43 -8.52 -1.96
CA PHE A 120 -13.41 -7.82 -0.69
C PHE A 120 -14.13 -8.63 0.39
N PRO A 121 -13.52 -8.81 1.58
CA PRO A 121 -14.21 -9.33 2.75
C PRO A 121 -15.48 -8.55 3.05
N ALA A 122 -16.52 -9.24 3.50
CA ALA A 122 -17.83 -8.63 3.77
C ALA A 122 -17.76 -7.53 4.86
N ASP A 123 -16.78 -7.60 5.74
CA ASP A 123 -16.53 -6.66 6.83
C ASP A 123 -15.50 -5.58 6.49
N SER A 124 -15.11 -5.44 5.22
CA SER A 124 -14.22 -4.37 4.76
C SER A 124 -14.77 -3.00 5.14
N ARG A 125 -13.89 -2.12 5.65
CA ARG A 125 -14.25 -0.79 6.17
C ARG A 125 -13.65 0.36 5.38
N ALA A 126 -12.61 0.11 4.60
CA ALA A 126 -11.96 1.08 3.75
C ALA A 126 -11.22 0.39 2.60
N LEU A 127 -11.04 1.09 1.50
CA LEU A 127 -10.29 0.66 0.33
C LEU A 127 -9.16 1.65 0.03
N PHE A 128 -7.96 1.13 -0.21
CA PHE A 128 -6.89 1.87 -0.85
C PHE A 128 -6.63 1.27 -2.23
N ALA A 129 -6.93 2.03 -3.28
CA ALA A 129 -6.79 1.58 -4.66
C ALA A 129 -5.68 2.35 -5.39
N PHE A 130 -4.75 1.60 -6.01
CA PHE A 130 -3.70 2.17 -6.85
C PHE A 130 -3.81 1.59 -8.26
N PHE A 131 -3.90 2.47 -9.25
CA PHE A 131 -4.11 2.12 -10.65
C PHE A 131 -2.82 2.35 -11.44
N THR A 132 -2.42 1.35 -12.22
CA THR A 132 -1.21 1.40 -13.05
C THR A 132 -1.49 1.80 -14.50
N ASP A 133 -2.74 1.71 -14.94
CA ASP A 133 -3.14 2.01 -16.29
C ASP A 133 -3.79 3.40 -16.38
N GLN A 134 -3.14 4.30 -17.10
CA GLN A 134 -3.66 5.65 -17.37
C GLN A 134 -4.88 5.65 -18.31
N TYR A 135 -5.11 4.56 -19.05
CA TYR A 135 -6.25 4.44 -19.97
C TYR A 135 -7.50 3.91 -19.27
N MET A 136 -7.37 3.41 -18.06
CA MET A 136 -8.52 3.00 -17.27
C MET A 136 -9.32 4.22 -16.85
N HIS A 137 -10.56 4.27 -17.28
CA HIS A 137 -11.52 5.25 -16.79
C HIS A 137 -11.90 4.92 -15.34
N MET A 138 -11.16 5.46 -14.37
CA MET A 138 -11.38 5.18 -12.94
C MET A 138 -12.79 5.56 -12.45
N GLN A 139 -13.39 6.56 -13.05
CA GLN A 139 -14.72 7.03 -12.63
C GLN A 139 -15.79 5.95 -12.78
N PRO A 140 -15.96 5.27 -13.93
CA PRO A 140 -16.91 4.16 -14.04
C PRO A 140 -16.64 3.02 -13.06
N PHE A 141 -15.36 2.64 -12.87
CA PHE A 141 -14.97 1.64 -11.87
C PHE A 141 -15.43 2.03 -10.46
N LEU A 142 -15.10 3.24 -10.01
CA LEU A 142 -15.44 3.71 -8.66
C LEU A 142 -16.95 3.85 -8.47
N GLN A 143 -17.66 4.36 -9.48
CA GLN A 143 -19.12 4.50 -9.44
C GLN A 143 -19.82 3.13 -9.35
N HIS A 144 -19.35 2.16 -10.13
CA HIS A 144 -19.92 0.81 -10.11
C HIS A 144 -19.58 0.09 -8.80
N LEU A 145 -18.35 0.22 -8.32
CA LEU A 145 -17.94 -0.33 -7.03
C LEU A 145 -18.75 0.24 -5.86
N GLU A 146 -19.05 1.55 -5.90
CA GLU A 146 -19.89 2.20 -4.89
C GLU A 146 -21.33 1.64 -4.89
N GLN A 147 -21.86 1.30 -6.05
CA GLN A 147 -23.19 0.65 -6.17
C GLN A 147 -23.18 -0.75 -5.55
N LEU A 148 -22.11 -1.52 -5.76
CA LEU A 148 -21.96 -2.89 -5.26
C LEU A 148 -21.63 -2.95 -3.77
N ARG A 149 -20.83 -2.01 -3.30
CA ARG A 149 -20.27 -1.96 -1.94
C ARG A 149 -20.50 -0.59 -1.31
N GLN A 150 -21.79 -0.26 -1.09
CA GLN A 150 -22.19 1.01 -0.49
C GLN A 150 -21.47 1.29 0.82
N HIS A 151 -21.02 2.53 0.99
CA HIS A 151 -20.43 3.08 2.20
C HIS A 151 -18.98 2.62 2.54
N ILE A 152 -18.25 2.00 1.62
CA ILE A 152 -16.82 1.78 1.81
C ILE A 152 -16.05 3.03 1.33
N PRO A 153 -15.45 3.84 2.22
CA PRO A 153 -14.63 4.96 1.79
C PRO A 153 -13.42 4.45 1.00
N ALA A 154 -13.19 5.02 -0.17
CA ALA A 154 -12.06 4.71 -1.03
C ALA A 154 -11.07 5.87 -1.09
N ALA A 155 -9.80 5.56 -1.02
CA ALA A 155 -8.68 6.48 -1.24
C ALA A 155 -7.65 5.82 -2.16
N GLY A 156 -6.80 6.61 -2.78
CA GLY A 156 -5.75 6.09 -3.65
C GLY A 156 -5.41 7.03 -4.78
N GLY A 157 -4.94 6.48 -5.90
CA GLY A 157 -4.56 7.29 -7.04
C GLY A 157 -3.94 6.50 -8.18
N MET A 158 -3.52 7.26 -9.20
CA MET A 158 -2.79 6.74 -10.34
C MET A 158 -1.31 6.59 -10.00
N ILE A 159 -0.73 5.48 -10.38
CA ILE A 159 0.71 5.27 -10.36
C ILE A 159 1.25 5.65 -11.74
N SER A 160 2.36 6.36 -11.80
CA SER A 160 2.96 6.78 -13.08
C SER A 160 3.28 5.57 -13.96
N ALA A 161 2.79 5.59 -15.20
CA ALA A 161 2.93 4.50 -16.16
C ALA A 161 4.39 4.19 -16.58
N ASN A 162 5.33 5.07 -16.30
CA ASN A 162 6.74 4.88 -16.63
C ASN A 162 7.53 4.10 -15.59
N THR A 163 6.89 3.65 -14.52
CA THR A 163 7.58 3.02 -13.41
C THR A 163 6.69 1.95 -12.76
N PHE A 164 7.02 0.73 -12.98
CA PHE A 164 6.75 -0.49 -12.21
C PHE A 164 5.44 -0.59 -11.40
N GLY A 165 4.68 -1.63 -11.69
CA GLY A 165 3.44 -1.96 -11.00
C GLY A 165 3.58 -2.20 -9.49
N ALA A 166 2.45 -2.40 -8.84
CA ALA A 166 2.37 -2.78 -7.44
C ALA A 166 3.09 -4.12 -7.18
N PHE A 167 3.80 -4.20 -6.07
CA PHE A 167 4.39 -5.44 -5.55
C PHE A 167 3.51 -5.95 -4.42
N SER A 168 3.05 -7.17 -4.50
CA SER A 168 2.33 -7.86 -3.43
C SER A 168 3.21 -8.96 -2.82
#